data_f204220a24099d438646ab20056b56c6
#
_entry.id   f204220a24099d438646ab20056b56c6
#
_cell.length_a   1.000
_cell.length_b   1.000
_cell.length_c   1.000
_cell.angle_alpha   90.00
_cell.angle_beta   90.00
_cell.angle_gamma   90.00
#
_symmetry.space_group_name_H-M   'P 1'
#
loop_
_entity.id
_entity.type
_entity.pdbx_description
1 polymer ?
#
loop_
_entity_poly.entity_id
_entity_poly.type
_entity_poly.pdbx_seq_one_letter_code
_entity_poly.pdbx_strand_id
1 'polypeptide(L)'
;MSNTAEFPLLSLIMFTPLVGAVLLLFVSKHSENTIRWIANGFAVLGFLVSLPLWFWLDQSTSDWQFVERLSWIPSIGAEYFIGVDGFSALLILLATLMGSIAILSSWTAITERVKEYYIFLLLLQTGMIGAFVSLDFLLFFVFWEVMLVPMYFLIGIWGSTNRLYSAIKFFLFTLVGSVIMLLGILAVYFYHHEVTGVYTFDITRFHELNMPFDLQWWVFLAFFLGFAVKVPMFPFHTWLPDAHTDAPTAGSVILAAVLLKMGTYGFIRFSLPILPEATQAFVPWVVWLSIIGIIYGALVAMAQRDWKRLVAYSSVSHMGMVMLGMFALTPVGITGSIVQQINHGISTGGLFLLVGVVYERRHTREISEYGGLSKIMPAYAAVFLVMTMSSIGLPTLNGFIGEILILQGIFVVNKVWAAFAATGIVLGAAYMLWLYQRTMFGTVNNPKNEGLADLSLREFATFTPLLILAVWIGLYPKPFIDRLDTSVDRVMARVNSTYAPLNAGAADEDEAEPGGGDLLAQIDGETTGDGFDRLVRLPVRGGSR
;
A
#
# COMPACT_ATOMS: atom_id res chain seq x y z
N MET A 1 -22.01 -17.95 -9.67
CA MET A 1 -23.16 -17.27 -9.03
C MET A 1 -22.59 -16.33 -7.99
N SER A 2 -22.79 -15.02 -8.13
CA SER A 2 -22.26 -14.03 -7.15
C SER A 2 -23.00 -14.23 -5.83
N ASN A 3 -22.30 -14.69 -4.80
CA ASN A 3 -22.78 -14.65 -3.42
C ASN A 3 -22.92 -13.16 -3.04
N THR A 4 -24.10 -12.57 -3.30
CA THR A 4 -24.41 -11.25 -2.74
C THR A 4 -24.47 -11.40 -1.23
N ALA A 5 -23.66 -10.61 -0.53
CA ALA A 5 -23.60 -10.67 0.92
C ALA A 5 -24.96 -10.30 1.52
N GLU A 6 -25.48 -11.12 2.43
CA GLU A 6 -26.72 -10.83 3.17
C GLU A 6 -26.58 -9.56 4.04
N PHE A 7 -25.35 -9.18 4.37
CA PHE A 7 -25.04 -8.00 5.19
C PHE A 7 -24.07 -7.08 4.44
N PRO A 8 -24.39 -5.76 4.30
CA PRO A 8 -23.58 -4.80 3.53
C PRO A 8 -22.32 -4.37 4.29
N LEU A 9 -21.40 -5.31 4.53
CA LEU A 9 -20.19 -5.08 5.32
C LEU A 9 -19.27 -4.04 4.69
N LEU A 10 -19.04 -4.12 3.37
CA LEU A 10 -18.11 -3.22 2.68
C LEU A 10 -18.65 -1.79 2.63
N SER A 11 -19.94 -1.61 2.35
CA SER A 11 -20.60 -0.31 2.46
C SER A 11 -20.47 0.27 3.86
N LEU A 12 -20.66 -0.56 4.88
CA LEU A 12 -20.54 -0.10 6.27
C LEU A 12 -19.11 0.35 6.60
N ILE A 13 -18.08 -0.40 6.18
CA ILE A 13 -16.67 -0.02 6.36
C ILE A 13 -16.38 1.30 5.64
N MET A 14 -16.80 1.42 4.39
CA MET A 14 -16.53 2.58 3.53
C MET A 14 -17.22 3.85 4.01
N PHE A 15 -18.49 3.76 4.41
CA PHE A 15 -19.29 4.93 4.77
C PHE A 15 -19.21 5.30 6.26
N THR A 16 -18.68 4.47 7.14
CA THR A 16 -18.48 4.83 8.56
C THR A 16 -17.69 6.13 8.73
N PRO A 17 -16.54 6.37 8.09
CA PRO A 17 -15.85 7.66 8.20
C PRO A 17 -16.67 8.81 7.61
N LEU A 18 -17.40 8.58 6.50
CA LEU A 18 -18.27 9.59 5.91
C LEU A 18 -19.38 10.04 6.85
N VAL A 19 -20.02 9.10 7.55
CA VAL A 19 -21.03 9.42 8.58
C VAL A 19 -20.42 10.30 9.65
N GLY A 20 -19.19 9.99 10.11
CA GLY A 20 -18.44 10.84 11.03
C GLY A 20 -18.22 12.25 10.48
N ALA A 21 -17.81 12.38 9.22
CA ALA A 21 -17.61 13.67 8.57
C ALA A 21 -18.93 14.48 8.49
N VAL A 22 -20.04 13.84 8.12
CA VAL A 22 -21.36 14.47 8.06
C VAL A 22 -21.83 14.92 9.44
N LEU A 23 -21.66 14.09 10.47
CA LEU A 23 -22.02 14.49 11.85
C LEU A 23 -21.21 15.69 12.32
N LEU A 24 -19.94 15.79 11.98
CA LEU A 24 -19.11 16.95 12.29
C LEU A 24 -19.65 18.25 11.68
N LEU A 25 -20.38 18.20 10.57
CA LEU A 25 -21.00 19.41 9.98
C LEU A 25 -21.97 20.09 10.96
N PHE A 26 -22.64 19.33 11.79
CA PHE A 26 -23.63 19.83 12.77
C PHE A 26 -23.02 20.22 14.12
N VAL A 27 -21.77 19.89 14.38
CA VAL A 27 -21.07 20.26 15.63
C VAL A 27 -20.55 21.69 15.52
N SER A 28 -20.67 22.48 16.61
CA SER A 28 -20.11 23.82 16.66
C SER A 28 -18.59 23.82 16.50
N LYS A 29 -18.05 24.72 15.68
CA LYS A 29 -16.59 24.87 15.48
C LYS A 29 -15.83 25.22 16.77
N HIS A 30 -16.51 25.74 17.79
CA HIS A 30 -15.92 26.09 19.09
C HIS A 30 -15.81 24.89 20.04
N SER A 31 -16.46 23.76 19.73
CA SER A 31 -16.43 22.55 20.55
C SER A 31 -15.31 21.59 20.06
N GLU A 32 -14.07 22.07 20.07
CA GLU A 32 -12.94 21.33 19.50
C GLU A 32 -12.75 19.93 20.07
N ASN A 33 -12.91 19.75 21.39
CA ASN A 33 -12.79 18.44 22.03
C ASN A 33 -13.86 17.46 21.53
N THR A 34 -15.10 17.93 21.37
CA THR A 34 -16.20 17.11 20.82
C THR A 34 -15.88 16.70 19.38
N ILE A 35 -15.36 17.62 18.57
CA ILE A 35 -14.93 17.34 17.18
C ILE A 35 -13.86 16.25 17.17
N ARG A 36 -12.82 16.39 18.01
CA ARG A 36 -11.73 15.40 18.12
C ARG A 36 -12.24 14.02 18.55
N TRP A 37 -13.13 13.96 19.54
CA TRP A 37 -13.70 12.69 19.99
C TRP A 37 -14.59 12.02 18.95
N ILE A 38 -15.44 12.76 18.25
CA ILE A 38 -16.29 12.22 17.17
C ILE A 38 -15.40 11.69 16.05
N ALA A 39 -14.42 12.47 15.57
CA ALA A 39 -13.53 12.05 14.50
C ALA A 39 -12.75 10.77 14.85
N ASN A 40 -12.16 10.73 16.06
CA ASN A 40 -11.46 9.53 16.53
C ASN A 40 -12.40 8.34 16.71
N GLY A 41 -13.60 8.57 17.27
CA GLY A 41 -14.60 7.52 17.46
C GLY A 41 -15.00 6.86 16.15
N PHE A 42 -15.30 7.65 15.11
CA PHE A 42 -15.67 7.11 13.79
C PHE A 42 -14.50 6.47 13.04
N ALA A 43 -13.28 6.98 13.19
CA ALA A 43 -12.11 6.34 12.61
C ALA A 43 -11.82 4.98 13.25
N VAL A 44 -11.83 4.90 14.59
CA VAL A 44 -11.65 3.64 15.32
C VAL A 44 -12.80 2.68 15.03
N LEU A 45 -14.05 3.17 14.99
CA LEU A 45 -15.21 2.35 14.61
C LEU A 45 -15.02 1.77 13.19
N GLY A 46 -14.58 2.57 12.22
CA GLY A 46 -14.28 2.10 10.88
C GLY A 46 -13.22 1.00 10.85
N PHE A 47 -12.19 1.11 11.68
CA PHE A 47 -11.20 0.06 11.84
C PHE A 47 -11.81 -1.21 12.47
N LEU A 48 -12.57 -1.08 13.55
CA LEU A 48 -13.21 -2.23 14.20
C LEU A 48 -14.19 -2.95 13.28
N VAL A 49 -14.98 -2.20 12.50
CA VAL A 49 -15.92 -2.75 11.52
C VAL A 49 -15.17 -3.43 10.35
N SER A 50 -13.91 -3.07 10.08
CA SER A 50 -13.10 -3.73 9.05
C SER A 50 -12.46 -5.04 9.50
N LEU A 51 -12.36 -5.31 10.81
CA LEU A 51 -11.75 -6.53 11.34
C LEU A 51 -12.39 -7.85 10.84
N PRO A 52 -13.70 -7.95 10.58
CA PRO A 52 -14.29 -9.14 9.95
C PRO A 52 -13.60 -9.55 8.65
N LEU A 53 -13.02 -8.62 7.87
CA LEU A 53 -12.24 -8.95 6.68
C LEU A 53 -11.01 -9.81 6.99
N TRP A 54 -10.45 -9.69 8.20
CA TRP A 54 -9.36 -10.56 8.63
C TRP A 54 -9.83 -11.96 9.03
N PHE A 55 -10.98 -12.08 9.68
CA PHE A 55 -11.43 -13.35 10.26
C PHE A 55 -12.34 -14.16 9.36
N TRP A 56 -13.13 -13.50 8.49
CA TRP A 56 -14.18 -14.14 7.69
C TRP A 56 -13.82 -14.28 6.21
N LEU A 57 -12.65 -13.77 5.79
CA LEU A 57 -12.18 -13.97 4.43
C LEU A 57 -11.88 -15.45 4.22
N ASP A 58 -12.54 -16.06 3.23
CA ASP A 58 -12.25 -17.41 2.80
C ASP A 58 -10.97 -17.41 1.94
N GLN A 59 -9.97 -18.17 2.40
CA GLN A 59 -8.66 -18.27 1.76
C GLN A 59 -8.60 -19.39 0.72
N SER A 60 -9.64 -20.20 0.61
CA SER A 60 -9.71 -21.35 -0.31
C SER A 60 -10.20 -20.97 -1.71
N THR A 61 -10.82 -19.79 -1.87
CA THR A 61 -11.38 -19.35 -3.14
C THR A 61 -10.70 -18.09 -3.68
N SER A 62 -10.58 -18.02 -4.99
CA SER A 62 -10.17 -16.82 -5.71
C SER A 62 -11.33 -15.88 -6.06
N ASP A 63 -12.58 -16.25 -5.73
CA ASP A 63 -13.75 -15.45 -6.02
C ASP A 63 -13.79 -14.15 -5.24
N TRP A 64 -14.57 -13.20 -5.74
CA TRP A 64 -14.86 -11.97 -5.02
C TRP A 64 -15.76 -12.25 -3.82
N GLN A 65 -15.39 -11.70 -2.68
CA GLN A 65 -16.08 -11.92 -1.42
C GLN A 65 -16.75 -10.65 -0.91
N PHE A 66 -17.75 -10.79 -0.05
CA PHE A 66 -18.56 -9.68 0.50
C PHE A 66 -19.13 -8.80 -0.61
N VAL A 67 -19.53 -9.41 -1.73
CA VAL A 67 -20.00 -8.69 -2.91
C VAL A 67 -21.32 -7.97 -2.65
N GLU A 68 -21.35 -6.69 -2.95
CA GLU A 68 -22.55 -5.84 -2.94
C GLU A 68 -22.72 -5.25 -4.34
N ARG A 69 -23.90 -5.45 -4.95
CA ARG A 69 -24.17 -5.00 -6.32
C ARG A 69 -25.55 -4.37 -6.45
N LEU A 70 -25.58 -3.13 -6.87
CA LEU A 70 -26.79 -2.34 -7.07
C LEU A 70 -26.67 -1.55 -8.39
N SER A 71 -27.76 -1.40 -9.12
CA SER A 71 -27.79 -0.54 -10.31
C SER A 71 -27.63 0.92 -9.91
N TRP A 72 -26.69 1.64 -10.56
CA TRP A 72 -26.43 3.06 -10.30
C TRP A 72 -26.83 3.94 -11.46
N ILE A 73 -26.19 3.80 -12.63
CA ILE A 73 -26.51 4.57 -13.85
C ILE A 73 -26.72 3.59 -15.02
N PRO A 74 -27.95 3.03 -15.18
CA PRO A 74 -28.21 1.99 -16.17
C PRO A 74 -27.94 2.41 -17.62
N SER A 75 -28.12 3.70 -17.94
CA SER A 75 -27.93 4.22 -19.31
C SER A 75 -26.50 4.06 -19.85
N ILE A 76 -25.52 3.96 -18.98
CA ILE A 76 -24.11 3.76 -19.33
C ILE A 76 -23.55 2.45 -18.78
N GLY A 77 -24.38 1.62 -18.14
CA GLY A 77 -23.96 0.35 -17.54
C GLY A 77 -23.06 0.49 -16.32
N ALA A 78 -23.13 1.62 -15.59
CA ALA A 78 -22.39 1.81 -14.34
C ALA A 78 -23.19 1.29 -13.14
N GLU A 79 -22.52 0.58 -12.25
CA GLU A 79 -23.12 -0.07 -11.09
C GLU A 79 -22.41 0.31 -9.80
N TYR A 80 -23.14 0.34 -8.70
CA TYR A 80 -22.53 0.23 -7.38
C TYR A 80 -22.17 -1.23 -7.18
N PHE A 81 -20.98 -1.57 -7.64
CA PHE A 81 -20.47 -2.93 -7.58
C PHE A 81 -19.16 -2.92 -6.81
N ILE A 82 -19.20 -3.50 -5.61
CA ILE A 82 -18.06 -3.58 -4.70
C ILE A 82 -17.85 -5.02 -4.23
N GLY A 83 -16.60 -5.34 -3.96
CA GLY A 83 -16.18 -6.66 -3.48
C GLY A 83 -14.70 -6.65 -3.14
N VAL A 84 -14.24 -7.67 -2.44
CA VAL A 84 -12.84 -7.80 -2.03
C VAL A 84 -12.29 -9.18 -2.32
N ASP A 85 -10.98 -9.24 -2.42
CA ASP A 85 -10.15 -10.43 -2.36
C ASP A 85 -9.09 -10.26 -1.25
N GLY A 86 -8.18 -11.21 -1.11
CA GLY A 86 -7.14 -11.15 -0.09
C GLY A 86 -6.28 -9.89 -0.16
N PHE A 87 -5.96 -9.43 -1.38
CA PHE A 87 -5.18 -8.23 -1.59
C PHE A 87 -5.93 -6.97 -1.13
N SER A 88 -7.17 -6.78 -1.59
CA SER A 88 -8.01 -5.65 -1.18
C SER A 88 -8.25 -5.64 0.32
N ALA A 89 -8.56 -6.79 0.93
CA ALA A 89 -8.84 -6.89 2.35
C ALA A 89 -7.67 -6.40 3.21
N LEU A 90 -6.43 -6.78 2.88
CA LEU A 90 -5.24 -6.32 3.61
C LEU A 90 -5.00 -4.83 3.45
N LEU A 91 -5.25 -4.25 2.27
CA LEU A 91 -5.11 -2.81 2.05
C LEU A 91 -6.20 -2.00 2.77
N ILE A 92 -7.43 -2.51 2.84
CA ILE A 92 -8.52 -1.88 3.59
C ILE A 92 -8.21 -1.89 5.09
N LEU A 93 -7.73 -3.01 5.64
CA LEU A 93 -7.29 -3.10 7.03
C LEU A 93 -6.16 -2.11 7.33
N LEU A 94 -5.18 -1.99 6.42
CA LEU A 94 -4.12 -0.99 6.54
C LEU A 94 -4.70 0.43 6.49
N ALA A 95 -5.61 0.72 5.56
CA ALA A 95 -6.20 2.06 5.38
C ALA A 95 -7.02 2.49 6.60
N THR A 96 -7.82 1.59 7.17
CA THR A 96 -8.64 1.87 8.35
C THR A 96 -7.79 2.03 9.61
N LEU A 97 -6.78 1.19 9.82
CA LEU A 97 -5.83 1.31 10.91
C LEU A 97 -5.04 2.62 10.84
N MET A 98 -4.43 2.90 9.69
CA MET A 98 -3.60 4.10 9.51
C MET A 98 -4.42 5.38 9.55
N GLY A 99 -5.68 5.34 9.10
CA GLY A 99 -6.63 6.44 9.27
C GLY A 99 -6.89 6.76 10.73
N SER A 100 -7.14 5.74 11.55
CA SER A 100 -7.34 5.88 12.99
C SER A 100 -6.11 6.45 13.69
N ILE A 101 -4.93 5.94 13.37
CA ILE A 101 -3.65 6.42 13.90
C ILE A 101 -3.39 7.87 13.49
N ALA A 102 -3.61 8.22 12.22
CA ALA A 102 -3.40 9.57 11.71
C ALA A 102 -4.31 10.60 12.41
N ILE A 103 -5.58 10.26 12.60
CA ILE A 103 -6.55 11.11 13.32
C ILE A 103 -6.14 11.27 14.77
N LEU A 104 -5.77 10.19 15.47
CA LEU A 104 -5.32 10.22 16.86
C LEU A 104 -4.02 11.04 17.02
N SER A 105 -3.07 10.90 16.09
CA SER A 105 -1.81 11.64 16.13
C SER A 105 -2.00 13.15 15.99
N SER A 106 -3.08 13.61 15.34
CA SER A 106 -3.36 15.02 15.10
C SER A 106 -3.95 15.77 16.29
N TRP A 107 -4.22 15.09 17.41
CA TRP A 107 -4.98 15.63 18.53
C TRP A 107 -4.47 16.96 19.08
N THR A 108 -3.15 17.10 19.24
CA THR A 108 -2.47 18.31 19.73
C THR A 108 -1.86 19.17 18.65
N ALA A 109 -1.52 18.56 17.50
CA ALA A 109 -0.82 19.23 16.42
C ALA A 109 -1.69 20.26 15.69
N ILE A 110 -3.02 20.07 15.69
CA ILE A 110 -3.96 20.90 14.95
C ILE A 110 -4.77 21.76 15.91
N THR A 111 -4.55 23.07 15.84
CA THR A 111 -5.19 24.09 16.67
C THR A 111 -6.03 25.08 15.87
N GLU A 112 -5.83 25.16 14.55
CA GLU A 112 -6.58 26.04 13.67
C GLU A 112 -7.51 25.26 12.76
N ARG A 113 -8.74 25.73 12.58
CA ARG A 113 -9.75 25.14 11.70
C ARG A 113 -9.92 23.62 11.93
N VAL A 114 -9.97 23.24 13.20
CA VAL A 114 -9.98 21.83 13.68
C VAL A 114 -11.11 21.02 13.03
N LYS A 115 -12.30 21.63 12.90
CA LYS A 115 -13.48 20.99 12.34
C LYS A 115 -13.26 20.54 10.88
N GLU A 116 -12.81 21.47 10.03
CA GLU A 116 -12.58 21.22 8.62
C GLU A 116 -11.46 20.19 8.41
N TYR A 117 -10.41 20.25 9.24
CA TYR A 117 -9.32 19.31 9.20
C TYR A 117 -9.77 17.85 9.36
N TYR A 118 -10.55 17.57 10.40
CA TYR A 118 -11.04 16.23 10.66
C TYR A 118 -12.08 15.77 9.64
N ILE A 119 -12.91 16.68 9.12
CA ILE A 119 -13.82 16.37 8.00
C ILE A 119 -13.02 15.91 6.79
N PHE A 120 -11.95 16.63 6.40
CA PHE A 120 -11.13 16.23 5.25
C PHE A 120 -10.40 14.90 5.47
N LEU A 121 -9.92 14.59 6.68
CA LEU A 121 -9.31 13.30 6.97
C LEU A 121 -10.31 12.14 6.86
N LEU A 122 -11.52 12.31 7.36
CA LEU A 122 -12.57 11.28 7.27
C LEU A 122 -13.06 11.08 5.82
N LEU A 123 -13.22 12.16 5.06
CA LEU A 123 -13.53 12.10 3.62
C LEU A 123 -12.43 11.39 2.83
N LEU A 124 -11.17 11.70 3.15
CA LEU A 124 -10.02 11.05 2.53
C LEU A 124 -10.03 9.54 2.80
N GLN A 125 -10.32 9.13 4.03
CA GLN A 125 -10.41 7.72 4.41
C GLN A 125 -11.53 7.00 3.65
N THR A 126 -12.69 7.62 3.49
CA THR A 126 -13.79 7.09 2.67
C THR A 126 -13.36 6.88 1.21
N GLY A 127 -12.70 7.87 0.60
CA GLY A 127 -12.22 7.77 -0.79
C GLY A 127 -11.21 6.62 -0.98
N MET A 128 -10.28 6.46 -0.04
CA MET A 128 -9.28 5.39 -0.10
C MET A 128 -9.92 4.00 0.00
N ILE A 129 -10.83 3.80 0.95
CA ILE A 129 -11.54 2.51 1.11
C ILE A 129 -12.38 2.24 -0.13
N GLY A 130 -13.13 3.26 -0.62
CA GLY A 130 -13.96 3.15 -1.81
C GLY A 130 -13.19 2.70 -3.04
N ALA A 131 -11.98 3.19 -3.25
CA ALA A 131 -11.14 2.76 -4.37
C ALA A 131 -10.69 1.28 -4.24
N PHE A 132 -10.40 0.78 -3.02
CA PHE A 132 -9.98 -0.60 -2.82
C PHE A 132 -11.12 -1.63 -2.89
N VAL A 133 -12.37 -1.22 -2.69
CA VAL A 133 -13.53 -2.12 -2.77
C VAL A 133 -14.19 -2.12 -4.14
N SER A 134 -13.96 -1.12 -4.98
CA SER A 134 -14.67 -0.94 -6.26
C SER A 134 -14.32 -2.02 -7.27
N LEU A 135 -15.36 -2.69 -7.79
CA LEU A 135 -15.33 -3.64 -8.91
C LEU A 135 -16.00 -3.09 -10.17
N ASP A 136 -16.47 -1.85 -10.13
CA ASP A 136 -16.89 -1.04 -11.27
C ASP A 136 -15.84 0.04 -11.53
N PHE A 137 -15.39 0.18 -12.78
CA PHE A 137 -14.28 1.07 -13.12
C PHE A 137 -14.63 2.55 -12.98
N LEU A 138 -15.89 2.93 -13.23
CA LEU A 138 -16.33 4.31 -13.03
C LEU A 138 -16.41 4.63 -11.54
N LEU A 139 -16.92 3.70 -10.74
CA LEU A 139 -16.97 3.83 -9.29
C LEU A 139 -15.56 3.95 -8.70
N PHE A 140 -14.62 3.11 -9.16
CA PHE A 140 -13.20 3.21 -8.81
C PHE A 140 -12.65 4.59 -9.13
N PHE A 141 -12.88 5.10 -10.35
CA PHE A 141 -12.38 6.40 -10.79
C PHE A 141 -12.95 7.54 -9.94
N VAL A 142 -14.24 7.49 -9.59
CA VAL A 142 -14.86 8.49 -8.70
C VAL A 142 -14.16 8.52 -7.34
N PHE A 143 -13.95 7.36 -6.69
CA PHE A 143 -13.25 7.33 -5.40
C PHE A 143 -11.77 7.70 -5.51
N TRP A 144 -11.12 7.35 -6.62
CA TRP A 144 -9.75 7.74 -6.92
C TRP A 144 -9.58 9.26 -7.01
N GLU A 145 -10.55 9.97 -7.58
CA GLU A 145 -10.53 11.43 -7.70
C GLU A 145 -10.99 12.14 -6.42
N VAL A 146 -12.02 11.61 -5.76
CA VAL A 146 -12.61 12.23 -4.54
C VAL A 146 -11.56 12.45 -3.47
N MET A 147 -10.56 11.58 -3.33
CA MET A 147 -9.52 11.76 -2.31
C MET A 147 -8.51 12.87 -2.62
N LEU A 148 -8.38 13.32 -3.88
CA LEU A 148 -7.44 14.37 -4.24
C LEU A 148 -7.81 15.70 -3.58
N VAL A 149 -9.10 16.01 -3.53
CA VAL A 149 -9.60 17.27 -3.00
C VAL A 149 -9.31 17.41 -1.50
N PRO A 150 -9.65 16.46 -0.62
CA PRO A 150 -9.27 16.51 0.78
C PRO A 150 -7.77 16.66 0.99
N MET A 151 -6.95 15.88 0.26
CA MET A 151 -5.49 15.94 0.41
C MET A 151 -4.92 17.28 -0.05
N TYR A 152 -5.43 17.84 -1.15
CA TYR A 152 -5.05 19.19 -1.60
C TYR A 152 -5.29 20.24 -0.50
N PHE A 153 -6.46 20.22 0.15
CA PHE A 153 -6.76 21.15 1.24
C PHE A 153 -5.93 20.87 2.49
N LEU A 154 -5.71 19.60 2.84
CA LEU A 154 -4.86 19.23 3.97
C LEU A 154 -3.43 19.79 3.82
N ILE A 155 -2.84 19.66 2.63
CA ILE A 155 -1.52 20.25 2.34
C ILE A 155 -1.60 21.78 2.29
N GLY A 156 -2.57 22.34 1.56
CA GLY A 156 -2.65 23.77 1.27
C GLY A 156 -3.01 24.66 2.46
N ILE A 157 -3.78 24.13 3.43
CA ILE A 157 -4.24 24.91 4.60
C ILE A 157 -3.32 24.68 5.82
N TRP A 158 -3.07 23.42 6.17
CA TRP A 158 -2.31 23.05 7.39
C TRP A 158 -0.86 22.65 7.10
N GLY A 159 -0.41 22.85 5.88
CA GLY A 159 0.96 22.58 5.49
C GLY A 159 1.96 23.65 5.97
N SER A 160 3.25 23.36 5.76
CA SER A 160 4.36 24.22 6.16
C SER A 160 4.65 25.34 5.15
N THR A 161 5.89 25.76 5.03
CA THR A 161 6.32 27.01 4.35
C THR A 161 5.91 27.12 2.89
N ASN A 162 6.05 26.03 2.10
CA ASN A 162 5.76 26.03 0.66
C ASN A 162 4.44 25.34 0.31
N ARG A 163 3.52 25.26 1.27
CA ARG A 163 2.28 24.50 1.21
C ARG A 163 1.44 24.67 -0.07
N LEU A 164 1.32 25.89 -0.57
CA LEU A 164 0.54 26.17 -1.78
C LEU A 164 1.19 25.57 -3.03
N TYR A 165 2.51 25.76 -3.17
CA TYR A 165 3.26 25.15 -4.28
C TYR A 165 3.15 23.62 -4.24
N SER A 166 3.37 23.02 -3.09
CA SER A 166 3.33 21.58 -2.89
C SER A 166 1.93 21.00 -3.12
N ALA A 167 0.87 21.70 -2.66
CA ALA A 167 -0.51 21.30 -2.90
C ALA A 167 -0.88 21.36 -4.38
N ILE A 168 -0.54 22.46 -5.08
CA ILE A 168 -0.82 22.62 -6.51
C ILE A 168 -0.03 21.58 -7.32
N LYS A 169 1.25 21.38 -7.02
CA LYS A 169 2.09 20.40 -7.69
C LYS A 169 1.53 18.98 -7.52
N PHE A 170 1.18 18.58 -6.29
CA PHE A 170 0.51 17.30 -6.01
C PHE A 170 -0.76 17.14 -6.84
N PHE A 171 -1.65 18.14 -6.79
CA PHE A 171 -2.92 18.09 -7.48
C PHE A 171 -2.76 17.97 -8.99
N LEU A 172 -1.92 18.83 -9.60
CA LEU A 172 -1.72 18.83 -11.06
C LEU A 172 -1.07 17.52 -11.56
N PHE A 173 -0.03 17.04 -10.87
CA PHE A 173 0.60 15.76 -11.25
C PHE A 173 -0.37 14.61 -11.23
N THR A 174 -1.15 14.50 -10.14
CA THR A 174 -2.09 13.39 -9.98
C THR A 174 -3.29 13.53 -10.92
N LEU A 175 -3.83 14.73 -11.12
CA LEU A 175 -4.95 14.98 -12.02
C LEU A 175 -4.60 14.66 -13.48
N VAL A 176 -3.43 15.11 -13.96
CA VAL A 176 -3.00 14.81 -15.33
C VAL A 176 -2.87 13.30 -15.55
N GLY A 177 -2.25 12.58 -14.60
CA GLY A 177 -2.17 11.13 -14.66
C GLY A 177 -3.55 10.47 -14.68
N SER A 178 -4.46 10.93 -13.84
CA SER A 178 -5.82 10.39 -13.73
C SER A 178 -6.65 10.62 -14.99
N VAL A 179 -6.55 11.79 -15.62
CA VAL A 179 -7.26 12.08 -16.87
C VAL A 179 -6.78 11.17 -18.01
N ILE A 180 -5.46 10.94 -18.10
CA ILE A 180 -4.91 10.00 -19.08
C ILE A 180 -5.40 8.56 -18.79
N MET A 181 -5.42 8.14 -17.53
CA MET A 181 -5.97 6.85 -17.12
C MET A 181 -7.45 6.73 -17.52
N LEU A 182 -8.25 7.79 -17.35
CA LEU A 182 -9.67 7.80 -17.75
C LEU A 182 -9.84 7.54 -19.25
N LEU A 183 -8.96 8.09 -20.10
CA LEU A 183 -8.99 7.78 -21.54
C LEU A 183 -8.76 6.28 -21.80
N GLY A 184 -7.85 5.65 -21.05
CA GLY A 184 -7.64 4.21 -21.09
C GLY A 184 -8.89 3.42 -20.65
N ILE A 185 -9.54 3.85 -19.56
CA ILE A 185 -10.80 3.24 -19.09
C ILE A 185 -11.88 3.32 -20.19
N LEU A 186 -12.06 4.48 -20.79
CA LEU A 186 -13.04 4.69 -21.86
C LEU A 186 -12.72 3.87 -23.11
N ALA A 187 -11.43 3.70 -23.46
CA ALA A 187 -11.04 2.86 -24.58
C ALA A 187 -11.45 1.39 -24.36
N VAL A 188 -11.22 0.84 -23.15
CA VAL A 188 -11.67 -0.53 -22.81
C VAL A 188 -13.19 -0.64 -22.80
N TYR A 189 -13.89 0.37 -22.25
CA TYR A 189 -15.34 0.42 -22.18
C TYR A 189 -15.99 0.39 -23.58
N PHE A 190 -15.53 1.23 -24.52
CA PHE A 190 -16.04 1.25 -25.88
C PHE A 190 -15.69 0.01 -26.68
N TYR A 191 -14.47 -0.51 -26.51
CA TYR A 191 -14.08 -1.77 -27.13
C TYR A 191 -14.91 -2.97 -26.63
N HIS A 192 -15.20 -3.02 -25.32
CA HIS A 192 -16.10 -4.05 -24.78
C HIS A 192 -17.49 -3.98 -25.44
N HIS A 193 -18.04 -2.77 -25.61
CA HIS A 193 -19.32 -2.59 -26.27
C HIS A 193 -19.26 -3.01 -27.76
N GLU A 194 -18.20 -2.67 -28.47
CA GLU A 194 -18.01 -3.07 -29.88
C GLU A 194 -18.05 -4.60 -30.04
N VAL A 195 -17.40 -5.33 -29.13
CA VAL A 195 -17.30 -6.79 -29.21
C VAL A 195 -18.56 -7.50 -28.69
N THR A 196 -19.17 -6.99 -27.61
CA THR A 196 -20.26 -7.70 -26.91
C THR A 196 -21.65 -7.09 -27.12
N GLY A 197 -21.74 -5.87 -27.63
CA GLY A 197 -22.98 -5.09 -27.73
C GLY A 197 -23.49 -4.52 -26.39
N VAL A 198 -22.74 -4.70 -25.28
CA VAL A 198 -23.14 -4.31 -23.92
C VAL A 198 -22.24 -3.22 -23.38
N TYR A 199 -22.83 -2.12 -22.91
CA TYR A 199 -22.14 -1.10 -22.14
C TYR A 199 -22.00 -1.54 -20.69
N THR A 200 -20.78 -1.58 -20.14
CA THR A 200 -20.51 -1.91 -18.75
C THR A 200 -19.19 -1.33 -18.29
N PHE A 201 -19.08 -1.02 -16.99
CA PHE A 201 -17.83 -0.71 -16.30
C PHE A 201 -17.39 -1.84 -15.37
N ASP A 202 -18.05 -2.99 -15.41
CA ASP A 202 -17.75 -4.18 -14.61
C ASP A 202 -16.33 -4.70 -14.93
N ILE A 203 -15.41 -4.55 -13.97
CA ILE A 203 -14.01 -4.95 -14.09
C ILE A 203 -13.85 -6.44 -14.32
N THR A 204 -14.75 -7.25 -13.78
CA THR A 204 -14.66 -8.72 -13.90
C THR A 204 -14.88 -9.16 -15.36
N ARG A 205 -15.73 -8.45 -16.10
CA ARG A 205 -15.93 -8.67 -17.54
C ARG A 205 -14.74 -8.20 -18.36
N PHE A 206 -14.06 -7.15 -17.92
CA PHE A 206 -12.85 -6.69 -18.60
C PHE A 206 -11.68 -7.65 -18.42
N HIS A 207 -11.63 -8.38 -17.30
CA HIS A 207 -10.66 -9.46 -17.12
C HIS A 207 -10.83 -10.60 -18.14
N GLU A 208 -12.03 -10.84 -18.65
CA GLU A 208 -12.31 -11.89 -19.63
C GLU A 208 -12.13 -11.43 -21.10
N LEU A 209 -11.94 -10.12 -21.30
CA LEU A 209 -11.88 -9.51 -22.62
C LEU A 209 -10.54 -9.79 -23.31
N ASN A 210 -10.59 -10.29 -24.55
CA ASN A 210 -9.41 -10.44 -25.38
C ASN A 210 -9.27 -9.24 -26.32
N MET A 211 -8.35 -8.35 -25.99
CA MET A 211 -8.06 -7.14 -26.76
C MET A 211 -6.88 -7.36 -27.70
N PRO A 212 -6.90 -6.76 -28.92
CA PRO A 212 -5.73 -6.74 -29.81
C PRO A 212 -4.52 -6.09 -29.11
N PHE A 213 -3.31 -6.58 -29.40
CA PHE A 213 -2.08 -6.08 -28.79
C PHE A 213 -1.90 -4.56 -28.93
N ASP A 214 -2.19 -3.99 -30.10
CA ASP A 214 -2.07 -2.55 -30.31
C ASP A 214 -2.94 -1.73 -29.38
N LEU A 215 -4.19 -2.18 -29.11
CA LEU A 215 -5.07 -1.54 -28.16
C LEU A 215 -4.55 -1.73 -26.73
N GLN A 216 -4.15 -2.96 -26.36
CA GLN A 216 -3.56 -3.22 -25.05
C GLN A 216 -2.36 -2.30 -24.80
N TRP A 217 -1.50 -2.08 -25.82
CA TRP A 217 -0.31 -1.25 -25.71
C TRP A 217 -0.61 0.20 -25.33
N TRP A 218 -1.60 0.83 -26.03
CA TRP A 218 -1.99 2.21 -25.75
C TRP A 218 -2.74 2.35 -24.41
N VAL A 219 -3.61 1.39 -24.08
CA VAL A 219 -4.32 1.37 -22.80
C VAL A 219 -3.33 1.15 -21.65
N PHE A 220 -2.33 0.27 -21.82
CA PHE A 220 -1.28 0.07 -20.84
C PHE A 220 -0.49 1.37 -20.57
N LEU A 221 -0.11 2.11 -21.60
CA LEU A 221 0.56 3.40 -21.42
C LEU A 221 -0.31 4.39 -20.66
N ALA A 222 -1.60 4.45 -20.96
CA ALA A 222 -2.53 5.35 -20.27
C ALA A 222 -2.66 4.97 -18.78
N PHE A 223 -2.82 3.68 -18.47
CA PHE A 223 -2.86 3.18 -17.10
C PHE A 223 -1.53 3.36 -16.39
N PHE A 224 -0.43 3.05 -17.09
CA PHE A 224 0.92 3.23 -16.55
C PHE A 224 1.16 4.68 -16.10
N LEU A 225 0.83 5.67 -16.91
CA LEU A 225 1.03 7.07 -16.53
C LEU A 225 0.20 7.45 -15.31
N GLY A 226 -1.09 7.06 -15.27
CA GLY A 226 -1.95 7.31 -14.12
C GLY A 226 -1.43 6.67 -12.82
N PHE A 227 -1.06 5.41 -12.89
CA PHE A 227 -0.59 4.66 -11.71
C PHE A 227 0.84 5.00 -11.33
N ALA A 228 1.76 5.18 -12.29
CA ALA A 228 3.16 5.51 -12.03
C ALA A 228 3.35 6.87 -11.37
N VAL A 229 2.49 7.85 -11.69
CA VAL A 229 2.44 9.13 -10.98
C VAL A 229 2.06 8.90 -9.51
N LYS A 230 1.08 8.06 -9.24
CA LYS A 230 0.58 7.81 -7.87
C LYS A 230 1.56 6.95 -7.05
N VAL A 231 2.20 5.95 -7.67
CA VAL A 231 3.23 5.07 -7.04
C VAL A 231 4.49 5.82 -6.63
N PRO A 232 4.75 6.94 -7.01
CA PRO A 232 5.79 7.83 -7.54
C PRO A 232 6.99 7.08 -8.15
N MET A 233 6.76 6.43 -9.28
CA MET A 233 7.85 5.84 -10.04
C MET A 233 8.79 6.90 -10.64
N PHE A 234 10.06 6.57 -10.77
CA PHE A 234 10.96 7.40 -11.57
C PHE A 234 10.50 7.42 -13.04
N PRO A 235 10.44 8.57 -13.73
CA PRO A 235 10.77 9.94 -13.28
C PRO A 235 9.57 10.75 -12.72
N PHE A 236 8.40 10.16 -12.51
CA PHE A 236 7.14 10.82 -12.14
C PHE A 236 7.02 11.12 -10.63
N HIS A 237 8.08 10.93 -9.85
CA HIS A 237 8.12 10.99 -8.38
C HIS A 237 8.24 12.40 -7.79
N THR A 238 8.55 13.42 -8.60
CA THR A 238 9.04 14.72 -8.09
C THR A 238 8.04 15.51 -7.25
N TRP A 239 6.75 15.18 -7.32
CA TRP A 239 5.70 15.78 -6.49
C TRP A 239 5.73 15.26 -5.05
N LEU A 240 6.15 14.01 -4.86
CA LEU A 240 6.03 13.32 -3.57
C LEU A 240 6.88 13.95 -2.47
N PRO A 241 8.19 14.22 -2.64
CA PRO A 241 8.99 14.83 -1.59
C PRO A 241 8.48 16.20 -1.17
N ASP A 242 7.97 17.01 -2.09
CA ASP A 242 7.43 18.33 -1.80
C ASP A 242 6.10 18.20 -1.04
N ALA A 243 5.18 17.36 -1.52
CA ALA A 243 3.91 17.10 -0.84
C ALA A 243 4.11 16.57 0.60
N HIS A 244 5.00 15.56 0.78
CA HIS A 244 5.30 15.03 2.11
C HIS A 244 5.94 16.08 3.03
N THR A 245 6.90 16.82 2.52
CA THR A 245 7.65 17.80 3.33
C THR A 245 6.73 18.87 3.89
N ASP A 246 5.79 19.36 3.07
CA ASP A 246 4.88 20.42 3.48
C ASP A 246 3.58 19.95 4.13
N ALA A 247 3.08 18.74 3.86
CA ALA A 247 1.86 18.22 4.48
C ALA A 247 1.94 18.21 6.01
N PRO A 248 0.84 18.36 6.75
CA PRO A 248 0.78 18.04 8.17
C PRO A 248 1.17 16.57 8.42
N THR A 249 1.62 16.23 9.62
CA THR A 249 2.12 14.87 9.95
C THR A 249 1.14 13.77 9.54
N ALA A 250 -0.14 13.89 9.92
CA ALA A 250 -1.16 12.89 9.53
C ALA A 250 -1.36 12.81 8.01
N GLY A 251 -1.28 13.94 7.29
CA GLY A 251 -1.30 13.95 5.82
C GLY A 251 -0.15 13.14 5.23
N SER A 252 1.07 13.30 5.76
CA SER A 252 2.23 12.50 5.32
C SER A 252 2.09 11.02 5.66
N VAL A 253 1.53 10.71 6.83
CA VAL A 253 1.25 9.31 7.24
C VAL A 253 0.30 8.64 6.25
N ILE A 254 -0.82 9.27 5.94
CA ILE A 254 -1.82 8.73 5.01
C ILE A 254 -1.27 8.65 3.58
N LEU A 255 -0.55 9.68 3.11
CA LEU A 255 0.12 9.65 1.81
C LEU A 255 1.04 8.42 1.69
N ALA A 256 1.95 8.24 2.64
CA ALA A 256 2.93 7.16 2.60
C ALA A 256 2.30 5.78 2.82
N ALA A 257 1.38 5.67 3.79
CA ALA A 257 0.84 4.38 4.17
C ALA A 257 -0.18 3.84 3.17
N VAL A 258 -1.00 4.69 2.54
CA VAL A 258 -2.17 4.24 1.78
C VAL A 258 -2.21 4.80 0.36
N LEU A 259 -2.05 6.12 0.14
CA LEU A 259 -2.26 6.71 -1.17
C LEU A 259 -1.31 6.17 -2.25
N LEU A 260 -0.05 5.91 -1.91
CA LEU A 260 0.90 5.30 -2.85
C LEU A 260 0.47 3.91 -3.30
N LYS A 261 -0.19 3.14 -2.39
CA LYS A 261 -0.66 1.77 -2.67
C LYS A 261 -1.85 1.72 -3.61
N MET A 262 -2.55 2.83 -3.77
CA MET A 262 -3.61 2.89 -4.78
C MET A 262 -3.04 2.77 -6.20
N GLY A 263 -1.87 3.36 -6.47
CA GLY A 263 -1.20 3.19 -7.77
C GLY A 263 -0.77 1.76 -8.03
N THR A 264 -0.16 1.10 -7.04
CA THR A 264 0.21 -0.32 -7.13
C THR A 264 -1.00 -1.24 -7.20
N TYR A 265 -2.08 -0.90 -6.48
CA TYR A 265 -3.37 -1.56 -6.61
C TYR A 265 -3.90 -1.47 -8.05
N GLY A 266 -3.79 -0.30 -8.68
CA GLY A 266 -4.18 -0.10 -10.07
C GLY A 266 -3.43 -1.03 -11.04
N PHE A 267 -2.13 -1.19 -10.87
CA PHE A 267 -1.36 -2.14 -11.69
C PHE A 267 -1.84 -3.58 -11.50
N ILE A 268 -1.94 -4.06 -10.26
CA ILE A 268 -2.32 -5.45 -9.96
C ILE A 268 -3.77 -5.75 -10.34
N ARG A 269 -4.66 -4.77 -10.15
CA ARG A 269 -6.11 -4.95 -10.38
C ARG A 269 -6.52 -4.78 -11.83
N PHE A 270 -5.85 -3.88 -12.55
CA PHE A 270 -6.27 -3.49 -13.90
C PHE A 270 -5.19 -3.80 -14.96
N SER A 271 -3.97 -3.26 -14.81
CA SER A 271 -2.97 -3.41 -15.87
C SER A 271 -2.60 -4.86 -16.12
N LEU A 272 -2.27 -5.61 -15.07
CA LEU A 272 -1.82 -6.99 -15.19
C LEU A 272 -2.90 -7.91 -15.78
N PRO A 273 -4.13 -8.00 -15.21
CA PRO A 273 -5.11 -8.97 -15.68
C PRO A 273 -5.88 -8.55 -16.94
N ILE A 274 -6.05 -7.24 -17.21
CA ILE A 274 -6.79 -6.75 -18.37
C ILE A 274 -5.90 -6.69 -19.62
N LEU A 275 -4.59 -6.43 -19.45
CA LEU A 275 -3.64 -6.14 -20.51
C LEU A 275 -2.41 -7.09 -20.46
N PRO A 276 -2.62 -8.43 -20.49
CA PRO A 276 -1.55 -9.38 -20.19
C PRO A 276 -0.39 -9.32 -21.20
N GLU A 277 -0.65 -9.17 -22.50
CA GLU A 277 0.38 -9.13 -23.53
C GLU A 277 1.19 -7.83 -23.45
N ALA A 278 0.52 -6.68 -23.30
CA ALA A 278 1.20 -5.40 -23.11
C ALA A 278 1.99 -5.40 -21.80
N THR A 279 1.45 -5.97 -20.72
CA THR A 279 2.17 -6.10 -19.44
C THR A 279 3.49 -6.82 -19.64
N GLN A 280 3.51 -7.97 -20.33
CA GLN A 280 4.73 -8.71 -20.62
C GLN A 280 5.72 -7.90 -21.48
N ALA A 281 5.23 -7.19 -22.49
CA ALA A 281 6.06 -6.36 -23.37
C ALA A 281 6.72 -5.19 -22.62
N PHE A 282 6.03 -4.63 -21.59
CA PHE A 282 6.54 -3.52 -20.80
C PHE A 282 7.40 -3.93 -19.60
N VAL A 283 7.51 -5.23 -19.25
CA VAL A 283 8.33 -5.71 -18.13
C VAL A 283 9.74 -5.11 -18.12
N PRO A 284 10.53 -5.16 -19.20
CA PRO A 284 11.90 -4.64 -19.15
C PRO A 284 11.96 -3.15 -18.81
N TRP A 285 11.03 -2.36 -19.35
CA TRP A 285 10.97 -0.92 -19.14
C TRP A 285 10.59 -0.59 -17.68
N VAL A 286 9.53 -1.23 -17.17
CA VAL A 286 9.06 -0.99 -15.79
C VAL A 286 10.11 -1.46 -14.79
N VAL A 287 10.75 -2.59 -15.00
CA VAL A 287 11.81 -3.11 -14.14
C VAL A 287 13.01 -2.15 -14.09
N TRP A 288 13.48 -1.63 -15.23
CA TRP A 288 14.60 -0.69 -15.23
C TRP A 288 14.22 0.63 -14.56
N LEU A 289 13.02 1.18 -14.79
CA LEU A 289 12.53 2.36 -14.10
C LEU A 289 12.44 2.13 -12.58
N SER A 290 12.05 0.93 -12.16
CA SER A 290 12.00 0.53 -10.76
C SER A 290 13.40 0.47 -10.14
N ILE A 291 14.37 -0.16 -10.80
CA ILE A 291 15.77 -0.23 -10.35
C ILE A 291 16.39 1.18 -10.25
N ILE A 292 16.15 2.04 -11.25
CA ILE A 292 16.59 3.43 -11.19
C ILE A 292 15.94 4.13 -9.99
N GLY A 293 14.64 3.94 -9.77
CA GLY A 293 13.92 4.49 -8.62
C GLY A 293 14.50 4.03 -7.27
N ILE A 294 14.86 2.75 -7.15
CA ILE A 294 15.49 2.16 -5.96
C ILE A 294 16.81 2.89 -5.65
N ILE A 295 17.72 2.92 -6.61
CA ILE A 295 19.07 3.46 -6.42
C ILE A 295 19.04 4.98 -6.29
N TYR A 296 18.37 5.65 -7.21
CA TYR A 296 18.25 7.12 -7.23
C TYR A 296 17.55 7.62 -5.96
N GLY A 297 16.40 7.02 -5.59
CA GLY A 297 15.64 7.39 -4.40
C GLY A 297 16.49 7.30 -3.13
N ALA A 298 17.26 6.21 -2.98
CA ALA A 298 18.15 6.00 -1.84
C ALA A 298 19.33 6.99 -1.80
N LEU A 299 19.99 7.25 -2.93
CA LEU A 299 21.08 8.22 -3.01
C LEU A 299 20.62 9.65 -2.71
N VAL A 300 19.44 10.03 -3.23
CA VAL A 300 18.86 11.35 -2.95
C VAL A 300 18.40 11.46 -1.50
N ALA A 301 17.85 10.38 -0.91
CA ALA A 301 17.51 10.33 0.51
C ALA A 301 18.75 10.59 1.38
N MET A 302 19.88 9.96 1.06
CA MET A 302 21.15 10.13 1.77
C MET A 302 21.65 11.59 1.73
N ALA A 303 21.39 12.32 0.66
CA ALA A 303 21.83 13.71 0.49
C ALA A 303 20.92 14.74 1.21
N GLN A 304 19.78 14.33 1.80
CA GLN A 304 18.84 15.26 2.40
C GLN A 304 19.33 15.80 3.74
N ARG A 305 19.01 17.08 3.99
CA ARG A 305 19.24 17.76 5.28
C ARG A 305 17.97 17.82 6.13
N ASP A 306 16.80 17.80 5.49
CA ASP A 306 15.49 17.75 6.14
C ASP A 306 15.11 16.29 6.41
N TRP A 307 14.83 15.95 7.67
CA TRP A 307 14.48 14.60 8.10
C TRP A 307 13.22 14.08 7.40
N LYS A 308 12.18 14.89 7.29
CA LYS A 308 10.93 14.51 6.65
C LYS A 308 11.11 14.25 5.15
N ARG A 309 11.95 15.06 4.50
CA ARG A 309 12.29 14.90 3.08
C ARG A 309 13.13 13.65 2.81
N LEU A 310 14.02 13.29 3.75
CA LEU A 310 14.77 12.03 3.69
C LEU A 310 13.81 10.83 3.68
N VAL A 311 12.85 10.79 4.63
CA VAL A 311 11.84 9.73 4.70
C VAL A 311 10.95 9.71 3.44
N ALA A 312 10.64 10.88 2.84
CA ALA A 312 9.89 10.94 1.60
C ALA A 312 10.64 10.31 0.41
N TYR A 313 11.95 10.58 0.26
CA TYR A 313 12.75 9.94 -0.79
C TYR A 313 13.00 8.46 -0.55
N SER A 314 13.05 8.00 0.72
CA SER A 314 13.09 6.57 1.01
C SER A 314 11.85 5.84 0.48
N SER A 315 10.68 6.51 0.48
CA SER A 315 9.47 5.94 -0.13
C SER A 315 9.60 5.74 -1.63
N VAL A 316 10.29 6.63 -2.36
CA VAL A 316 10.57 6.44 -3.81
C VAL A 316 11.37 5.16 -4.03
N SER A 317 12.38 4.91 -3.19
CA SER A 317 13.20 3.69 -3.24
C SER A 317 12.38 2.42 -2.93
N HIS A 318 11.63 2.42 -1.83
CA HIS A 318 10.81 1.28 -1.42
C HIS A 318 9.67 0.97 -2.42
N MET A 319 9.04 2.00 -2.98
CA MET A 319 8.01 1.80 -4.01
C MET A 319 8.61 1.29 -5.33
N GLY A 320 9.85 1.67 -5.64
CA GLY A 320 10.62 1.03 -6.71
C GLY A 320 10.79 -0.48 -6.47
N MET A 321 11.11 -0.91 -5.23
CA MET A 321 11.20 -2.32 -4.88
C MET A 321 9.85 -3.03 -5.04
N VAL A 322 8.75 -2.41 -4.61
CA VAL A 322 7.38 -2.92 -4.79
C VAL A 322 7.05 -3.17 -6.26
N MET A 323 7.35 -2.19 -7.13
CA MET A 323 7.10 -2.31 -8.57
C MET A 323 7.98 -3.37 -9.23
N LEU A 324 9.23 -3.50 -8.79
CA LEU A 324 10.15 -4.55 -9.25
C LEU A 324 9.59 -5.95 -8.98
N GLY A 325 9.11 -6.19 -7.73
CA GLY A 325 8.51 -7.48 -7.35
C GLY A 325 7.24 -7.80 -8.14
N MET A 326 6.41 -6.79 -8.37
CA MET A 326 5.17 -6.93 -9.15
C MET A 326 5.45 -7.31 -10.60
N PHE A 327 6.40 -6.62 -11.25
CA PHE A 327 6.76 -6.85 -12.66
C PHE A 327 7.82 -7.96 -12.84
N ALA A 328 8.22 -8.65 -11.79
CA ALA A 328 8.88 -9.94 -11.91
C ALA A 328 7.95 -11.01 -12.51
N LEU A 329 6.63 -10.80 -12.45
CA LEU A 329 5.58 -11.70 -12.94
C LEU A 329 5.80 -13.15 -12.46
N THR A 330 6.19 -13.30 -11.20
CA THR A 330 6.31 -14.57 -10.51
C THR A 330 5.40 -14.53 -9.26
N PRO A 331 4.81 -15.66 -8.83
CA PRO A 331 3.97 -15.69 -7.63
C PRO A 331 4.67 -15.10 -6.42
N VAL A 332 5.92 -15.52 -6.17
CA VAL A 332 6.73 -15.04 -5.05
C VAL A 332 7.01 -13.54 -5.14
N GLY A 333 7.31 -13.02 -6.34
CA GLY A 333 7.56 -11.60 -6.57
C GLY A 333 6.31 -10.75 -6.33
N ILE A 334 5.15 -11.18 -6.82
CA ILE A 334 3.87 -10.49 -6.61
C ILE A 334 3.46 -10.53 -5.14
N THR A 335 3.55 -11.70 -4.48
CA THR A 335 3.30 -11.82 -3.04
C THR A 335 4.22 -10.90 -2.24
N GLY A 336 5.53 -10.92 -2.54
CA GLY A 336 6.51 -10.03 -1.93
C GLY A 336 6.18 -8.56 -2.14
N SER A 337 5.74 -8.18 -3.36
CA SER A 337 5.30 -6.83 -3.67
C SER A 337 4.12 -6.38 -2.81
N ILE A 338 3.11 -7.23 -2.63
CA ILE A 338 1.92 -6.91 -1.83
C ILE A 338 2.30 -6.80 -0.34
N VAL A 339 3.06 -7.76 0.18
CA VAL A 339 3.55 -7.74 1.57
C VAL A 339 4.39 -6.48 1.82
N GLN A 340 5.26 -6.11 0.88
CA GLN A 340 6.07 -4.89 1.02
C GLN A 340 5.25 -3.60 0.99
N GLN A 341 4.12 -3.57 0.31
CA GLN A 341 3.20 -2.43 0.40
C GLN A 341 2.67 -2.24 1.82
N ILE A 342 2.28 -3.33 2.50
CA ILE A 342 1.82 -3.29 3.89
C ILE A 342 2.96 -2.88 4.80
N ASN A 343 4.14 -3.49 4.64
CA ASN A 343 5.33 -3.21 5.42
C ASN A 343 5.76 -1.74 5.32
N HIS A 344 5.79 -1.19 4.10
CA HIS A 344 6.07 0.22 3.87
C HIS A 344 5.03 1.13 4.55
N GLY A 345 3.74 0.74 4.54
CA GLY A 345 2.69 1.48 5.26
C GLY A 345 2.97 1.55 6.76
N ILE A 346 3.38 0.45 7.37
CA ILE A 346 3.68 0.34 8.79
C ILE A 346 4.97 1.10 9.13
N SER A 347 6.08 0.77 8.47
CA SER A 347 7.41 1.32 8.80
C SER A 347 7.50 2.81 8.47
N THR A 348 7.15 3.19 7.26
CA THR A 348 7.27 4.60 6.81
C THR A 348 6.19 5.48 7.45
N GLY A 349 4.97 4.96 7.66
CA GLY A 349 3.94 5.64 8.45
C GLY A 349 4.45 5.94 9.87
N GLY A 350 5.09 4.95 10.52
CA GLY A 350 5.74 5.12 11.82
C GLY A 350 6.88 6.14 11.81
N LEU A 351 7.70 6.13 10.76
CA LEU A 351 8.79 7.12 10.61
C LEU A 351 8.25 8.54 10.44
N PHE A 352 7.17 8.76 9.68
CA PHE A 352 6.56 10.09 9.58
C PHE A 352 5.93 10.55 10.91
N LEU A 353 5.32 9.64 11.68
CA LEU A 353 4.84 9.96 13.03
C LEU A 353 6.00 10.39 13.94
N LEU A 354 7.13 9.68 13.90
CA LEU A 354 8.32 10.03 14.68
C LEU A 354 8.89 11.41 14.32
N VAL A 355 8.97 11.72 13.02
CA VAL A 355 9.33 13.08 12.58
C VAL A 355 8.34 14.10 13.11
N GLY A 356 7.04 13.78 13.11
CA GLY A 356 5.99 14.64 13.66
C GLY A 356 6.18 14.94 15.14
N VAL A 357 6.46 13.91 15.95
CA VAL A 357 6.70 14.03 17.40
C VAL A 357 7.81 15.03 17.72
N VAL A 358 8.94 14.94 17.02
CA VAL A 358 10.07 15.84 17.23
C VAL A 358 9.76 17.24 16.68
N TYR A 359 9.10 17.32 15.53
CA TYR A 359 8.71 18.60 14.93
C TYR A 359 7.72 19.38 15.81
N GLU A 360 6.75 18.75 16.44
CA GLU A 360 5.82 19.40 17.37
C GLU A 360 6.54 20.03 18.57
N ARG A 361 7.67 19.44 19.00
CA ARG A 361 8.45 19.93 20.14
C ARG A 361 9.47 21.01 19.75
N ARG A 362 10.04 20.93 18.54
CA ARG A 362 11.18 21.77 18.12
C ARG A 362 10.88 22.73 16.99
N HIS A 363 9.81 22.53 16.24
CA HIS A 363 9.43 23.31 15.04
C HIS A 363 10.54 23.40 13.98
N THR A 364 11.47 22.43 13.97
CA THR A 364 12.49 22.26 12.92
C THR A 364 12.58 20.80 12.48
N ARG A 365 13.01 20.58 11.25
CA ARG A 365 13.24 19.24 10.67
C ARG A 365 14.67 19.08 10.19
N GLU A 366 15.51 20.09 10.41
CA GLU A 366 16.91 20.08 10.02
C GLU A 366 17.67 19.07 10.87
N ILE A 367 18.30 18.07 10.21
CA ILE A 367 18.97 16.95 10.91
C ILE A 367 20.13 17.45 11.77
N SER A 368 20.84 18.51 11.32
CA SER A 368 21.96 19.10 12.02
C SER A 368 21.59 19.77 13.36
N GLU A 369 20.32 20.11 13.56
CA GLU A 369 19.81 20.68 14.83
C GLU A 369 19.69 19.66 15.95
N TYR A 370 19.84 18.37 15.62
CA TYR A 370 19.65 17.27 16.55
C TYR A 370 20.98 16.54 16.82
N GLY A 371 21.07 15.90 17.99
CA GLY A 371 22.18 15.07 18.45
C GLY A 371 21.95 14.66 19.89
N GLY A 372 22.31 13.43 20.24
CA GLY A 372 22.20 12.92 21.61
C GLY A 372 20.76 12.75 22.12
N LEU A 373 19.75 12.70 21.23
CA LEU A 373 18.34 12.61 21.63
C LEU A 373 18.04 11.36 22.45
N SER A 374 18.77 10.26 22.27
CA SER A 374 18.58 9.02 23.06
C SER A 374 18.78 9.21 24.56
N LYS A 375 19.53 10.23 24.97
CA LYS A 375 19.76 10.56 26.39
C LYS A 375 18.59 11.30 27.01
N ILE A 376 17.83 12.04 26.20
CA ILE A 376 16.75 12.93 26.63
C ILE A 376 15.40 12.24 26.44
N MET A 377 15.23 11.53 25.31
CA MET A 377 13.99 10.88 24.88
C MET A 377 14.26 9.38 24.61
N PRO A 378 14.59 8.56 25.65
CA PRO A 378 14.97 7.17 25.44
C PRO A 378 13.85 6.30 24.86
N ALA A 379 12.59 6.51 25.23
CA ALA A 379 11.47 5.75 24.68
C ALA A 379 11.25 6.10 23.19
N TYR A 380 11.34 7.39 22.84
CA TYR A 380 11.33 7.83 21.45
C TYR A 380 12.46 7.18 20.63
N ALA A 381 13.68 7.18 21.16
CA ALA A 381 14.83 6.59 20.49
C ALA A 381 14.65 5.08 20.27
N ALA A 382 14.09 4.36 21.25
CA ALA A 382 13.80 2.93 21.12
C ALA A 382 12.75 2.65 20.02
N VAL A 383 11.65 3.40 19.98
CA VAL A 383 10.62 3.28 18.93
C VAL A 383 11.23 3.62 17.56
N PHE A 384 12.02 4.70 17.49
CA PHE A 384 12.69 5.09 16.25
C PHE A 384 13.68 4.02 15.77
N LEU A 385 14.41 3.34 16.68
CA LEU A 385 15.28 2.24 16.32
C LEU A 385 14.50 1.10 15.67
N VAL A 386 13.41 0.65 16.30
CA VAL A 386 12.59 -0.44 15.76
C VAL A 386 12.02 -0.09 14.39
N MET A 387 11.48 1.14 14.20
CA MET A 387 10.95 1.57 12.89
C MET A 387 12.06 1.72 11.84
N THR A 388 13.26 2.17 12.23
CA THR A 388 14.45 2.21 11.38
C THR A 388 14.84 0.81 10.93
N MET A 389 14.96 -0.14 11.87
CA MET A 389 15.32 -1.53 11.58
C MET A 389 14.25 -2.23 10.72
N SER A 390 12.98 -1.92 10.95
CA SER A 390 11.87 -2.36 10.10
C SER A 390 12.01 -1.84 8.66
N SER A 391 12.35 -0.58 8.50
CA SER A 391 12.48 0.08 7.20
C SER A 391 13.68 -0.41 6.38
N ILE A 392 14.78 -0.82 7.02
CA ILE A 392 15.98 -1.34 6.34
C ILE A 392 15.96 -2.85 6.10
N GLY A 393 14.85 -3.51 6.42
CA GLY A 393 14.71 -4.94 6.19
C GLY A 393 15.53 -5.81 7.14
N LEU A 394 15.61 -5.47 8.44
CA LEU A 394 16.25 -6.35 9.42
C LEU A 394 15.45 -7.66 9.55
N PRO A 395 16.11 -8.85 9.44
CA PRO A 395 15.47 -10.13 9.76
C PRO A 395 14.77 -10.06 11.13
N THR A 396 13.62 -10.71 11.26
CA THR A 396 12.67 -10.65 12.39
C THR A 396 11.70 -9.47 12.37
N LEU A 397 11.87 -8.51 11.48
CA LEU A 397 10.93 -7.41 11.26
C LEU A 397 10.29 -7.49 9.87
N ASN A 398 9.15 -6.88 9.73
CA ASN A 398 8.28 -6.99 8.56
C ASN A 398 8.95 -6.60 7.23
N GLY A 399 9.80 -5.56 7.20
CA GLY A 399 10.47 -5.10 5.97
C GLY A 399 11.25 -6.21 5.27
N PHE A 400 11.96 -7.06 6.05
CA PHE A 400 12.73 -8.17 5.52
C PHE A 400 11.89 -9.15 4.68
N ILE A 401 10.68 -9.48 5.15
CA ILE A 401 9.82 -10.48 4.50
C ILE A 401 9.46 -10.03 3.08
N GLY A 402 9.02 -8.78 2.93
CA GLY A 402 8.66 -8.27 1.61
C GLY A 402 9.86 -8.17 0.66
N GLU A 403 10.99 -7.62 1.14
CA GLU A 403 12.18 -7.42 0.33
C GLU A 403 12.82 -8.73 -0.13
N ILE A 404 12.91 -9.74 0.75
CA ILE A 404 13.51 -11.04 0.37
C ILE A 404 12.63 -11.78 -0.65
N LEU A 405 11.30 -11.75 -0.52
CA LEU A 405 10.41 -12.35 -1.49
C LEU A 405 10.50 -11.64 -2.85
N ILE A 406 10.60 -10.31 -2.89
CA ILE A 406 10.81 -9.56 -4.12
C ILE A 406 12.13 -9.96 -4.79
N LEU A 407 13.23 -9.96 -4.02
CA LEU A 407 14.54 -10.35 -4.55
C LEU A 407 14.56 -11.79 -5.05
N GLN A 408 13.93 -12.72 -4.35
CA GLN A 408 13.79 -14.11 -4.77
C GLN A 408 13.00 -14.19 -6.10
N GLY A 409 11.87 -13.48 -6.19
CA GLY A 409 11.04 -13.46 -7.40
C GLY A 409 11.78 -12.94 -8.62
N ILE A 410 12.50 -11.81 -8.49
CA ILE A 410 13.24 -11.24 -9.62
C ILE A 410 14.54 -12.00 -9.94
N PHE A 411 15.18 -12.64 -8.95
CA PHE A 411 16.40 -13.43 -9.15
C PHE A 411 16.17 -14.62 -10.06
N VAL A 412 15.03 -15.27 -9.97
CA VAL A 412 14.65 -16.38 -10.86
C VAL A 412 14.47 -15.91 -12.30
N VAL A 413 13.96 -14.69 -12.49
CA VAL A 413 13.74 -14.10 -13.82
C VAL A 413 15.04 -13.59 -14.43
N ASN A 414 15.77 -12.77 -13.66
CA ASN A 414 17.00 -12.15 -14.14
C ASN A 414 17.94 -11.79 -12.99
N LYS A 415 19.07 -12.49 -12.92
CA LYS A 415 20.08 -12.31 -11.87
C LYS A 415 20.73 -10.92 -11.89
N VAL A 416 20.83 -10.28 -13.06
CA VAL A 416 21.42 -8.93 -13.18
C VAL A 416 20.48 -7.90 -12.57
N TRP A 417 19.19 -7.99 -12.85
CA TRP A 417 18.19 -7.12 -12.23
C TRP A 417 18.15 -7.27 -10.70
N ALA A 418 18.22 -8.52 -10.22
CA ALA A 418 18.28 -8.81 -8.80
C ALA A 418 19.54 -8.21 -8.14
N ALA A 419 20.69 -8.29 -8.79
CA ALA A 419 21.95 -7.72 -8.28
C ALA A 419 21.87 -6.19 -8.14
N PHE A 420 21.33 -5.48 -9.15
CA PHE A 420 21.10 -4.04 -9.03
C PHE A 420 20.09 -3.70 -7.95
N ALA A 421 18.99 -4.43 -7.84
CA ALA A 421 17.97 -4.21 -6.81
C ALA A 421 18.51 -4.41 -5.39
N ALA A 422 19.34 -5.43 -5.18
CA ALA A 422 19.96 -5.73 -3.89
C ALA A 422 20.84 -4.57 -3.36
N THR A 423 21.40 -3.73 -4.26
CA THR A 423 22.12 -2.51 -3.83
C THR A 423 21.21 -1.55 -3.06
N GLY A 424 19.91 -1.57 -3.33
CA GLY A 424 18.92 -0.75 -2.62
C GLY A 424 18.84 -1.06 -1.12
N ILE A 425 18.99 -2.32 -0.73
CA ILE A 425 19.00 -2.72 0.70
C ILE A 425 20.21 -2.10 1.40
N VAL A 426 21.39 -2.18 0.76
CA VAL A 426 22.63 -1.60 1.33
C VAL A 426 22.52 -0.08 1.45
N LEU A 427 22.01 0.57 0.42
CA LEU A 427 21.80 2.03 0.43
C LEU A 427 20.72 2.43 1.43
N GLY A 428 19.65 1.64 1.56
CA GLY A 428 18.59 1.82 2.56
C GLY A 428 19.15 1.80 3.99
N ALA A 429 19.94 0.77 4.30
CA ALA A 429 20.64 0.68 5.58
C ALA A 429 21.57 1.88 5.79
N ALA A 430 22.32 2.29 4.77
CA ALA A 430 23.28 3.38 4.89
C ALA A 430 22.59 4.70 5.27
N TYR A 431 21.54 5.17 4.55
CA TYR A 431 20.93 6.46 4.87
C TYR A 431 20.11 6.44 6.18
N MET A 432 19.44 5.32 6.50
CA MET A 432 18.63 5.23 7.71
C MET A 432 19.48 5.12 8.98
N LEU A 433 20.51 4.27 8.98
CA LEU A 433 21.43 4.16 10.11
C LEU A 433 22.23 5.45 10.31
N TRP A 434 22.61 6.12 9.22
CA TRP A 434 23.27 7.43 9.28
C TRP A 434 22.34 8.52 9.86
N LEU A 435 21.06 8.51 9.51
CA LEU A 435 20.06 9.40 10.12
C LEU A 435 19.95 9.11 11.62
N TYR A 436 19.79 7.84 12.00
CA TYR A 436 19.67 7.42 13.40
C TYR A 436 20.90 7.82 14.21
N GLN A 437 22.10 7.54 13.68
CA GLN A 437 23.36 7.87 14.32
C GLN A 437 23.49 9.38 14.60
N ARG A 438 23.19 10.21 13.61
CA ARG A 438 23.35 11.68 13.74
C ARG A 438 22.35 12.30 14.71
N THR A 439 21.17 11.75 14.83
CA THR A 439 20.10 12.34 15.63
C THR A 439 20.03 11.75 17.04
N MET A 440 20.28 10.44 17.20
CA MET A 440 20.13 9.76 18.49
C MET A 440 21.40 9.71 19.32
N PHE A 441 22.57 9.58 18.67
CA PHE A 441 23.84 9.43 19.37
C PHE A 441 24.62 10.76 19.47
N GLY A 442 25.71 10.72 20.23
CA GLY A 442 26.60 11.85 20.45
C GLY A 442 26.25 12.67 21.68
N THR A 443 26.68 13.95 21.65
CA THR A 443 26.40 14.94 22.69
C THR A 443 25.19 15.80 22.32
N VAL A 444 24.50 16.30 23.33
CA VAL A 444 23.42 17.29 23.12
C VAL A 444 24.08 18.65 22.85
N ASN A 445 24.32 18.95 21.59
CA ASN A 445 25.03 20.17 21.21
C ASN A 445 24.12 21.40 21.14
N ASN A 446 22.81 21.21 21.06
CA ASN A 446 21.84 22.31 20.99
C ASN A 446 21.06 22.39 22.33
N PRO A 447 21.23 23.48 23.10
CA PRO A 447 20.53 23.64 24.39
C PRO A 447 19.02 23.55 24.30
N LYS A 448 18.44 23.88 23.13
CA LYS A 448 16.99 23.75 22.90
C LYS A 448 16.50 22.30 22.92
N ASN A 449 17.37 21.33 22.90
CA ASN A 449 17.01 19.91 22.98
C ASN A 449 17.01 19.38 24.42
N GLU A 450 17.65 20.04 25.38
CA GLU A 450 17.86 19.54 26.75
C GLU A 450 16.56 19.30 27.53
N GLY A 451 15.51 20.05 27.24
CA GLY A 451 14.22 19.99 27.95
C GLY A 451 13.09 19.27 27.21
N LEU A 452 13.41 18.50 26.15
CA LEU A 452 12.37 17.82 25.38
C LEU A 452 11.70 16.70 26.17
N ALA A 453 10.38 16.71 26.23
CA ALA A 453 9.60 15.64 26.84
C ALA A 453 9.64 14.37 25.95
N ASP A 454 9.79 13.20 26.56
CA ASP A 454 9.70 11.91 25.86
C ASP A 454 8.26 11.61 25.42
N LEU A 455 8.01 10.43 24.88
CA LEU A 455 6.72 10.01 24.35
C LEU A 455 5.63 10.07 25.43
N SER A 456 4.53 10.75 25.11
CA SER A 456 3.30 10.72 25.88
C SER A 456 2.54 9.41 25.70
N LEU A 457 1.61 9.10 26.62
CA LEU A 457 0.76 7.91 26.52
C LEU A 457 -0.01 7.84 25.20
N ARG A 458 -0.51 8.99 24.72
CA ARG A 458 -1.20 9.08 23.43
C ARG A 458 -0.27 8.71 22.26
N GLU A 459 0.93 9.25 22.26
CA GLU A 459 1.93 8.93 21.23
C GLU A 459 2.32 7.46 21.29
N PHE A 460 2.50 6.89 22.48
CA PHE A 460 2.67 5.44 22.63
C PHE A 460 1.51 4.65 22.02
N ALA A 461 0.28 5.07 22.25
CA ALA A 461 -0.90 4.41 21.67
C ALA A 461 -0.90 4.45 20.12
N THR A 462 -0.35 5.50 19.50
CA THR A 462 -0.20 5.54 18.03
C THR A 462 0.88 4.60 17.49
N PHE A 463 1.97 4.39 18.23
CA PHE A 463 3.07 3.52 17.79
C PHE A 463 2.85 2.04 18.10
N THR A 464 2.16 1.72 19.19
CA THR A 464 1.98 0.33 19.67
C THR A 464 1.46 -0.63 18.59
N PRO A 465 0.37 -0.34 17.84
CA PRO A 465 -0.10 -1.25 16.81
C PRO A 465 0.92 -1.42 15.67
N LEU A 466 1.67 -0.38 15.33
CA LEU A 466 2.70 -0.45 14.29
C LEU A 466 3.87 -1.33 14.72
N LEU A 467 4.32 -1.20 15.99
CA LEU A 467 5.36 -2.03 16.58
C LEU A 467 4.94 -3.51 16.62
N ILE A 468 3.71 -3.77 17.06
CA ILE A 468 3.16 -5.14 17.10
C ILE A 468 3.15 -5.74 15.69
N LEU A 469 2.63 -5.03 14.70
CA LEU A 469 2.56 -5.52 13.32
C LEU A 469 3.95 -5.70 12.70
N ALA A 470 4.90 -4.79 12.98
CA ALA A 470 6.27 -4.92 12.48
C ALA A 470 6.95 -6.21 12.97
N VAL A 471 6.76 -6.57 14.25
CA VAL A 471 7.27 -7.79 14.83
C VAL A 471 6.48 -9.01 14.40
N TRP A 472 5.14 -8.92 14.38
CA TRP A 472 4.28 -10.05 14.00
C TRP A 472 4.55 -10.52 12.56
N ILE A 473 4.51 -9.59 11.58
CA ILE A 473 4.77 -9.94 10.19
C ILE A 473 6.20 -10.47 10.01
N GLY A 474 7.16 -9.90 10.76
CA GLY A 474 8.57 -10.31 10.68
C GLY A 474 8.85 -11.71 11.22
N LEU A 475 8.16 -12.12 12.30
CA LEU A 475 8.35 -13.43 12.93
C LEU A 475 7.40 -14.50 12.38
N TYR A 476 6.20 -14.14 12.03
CA TYR A 476 5.16 -15.06 11.56
C TYR A 476 4.36 -14.48 10.39
N PRO A 477 4.97 -14.41 9.18
CA PRO A 477 4.35 -13.83 7.99
C PRO A 477 3.22 -14.68 7.40
N LYS A 478 3.18 -15.99 7.70
CA LYS A 478 2.26 -16.96 7.10
C LYS A 478 0.81 -16.49 7.04
N PRO A 479 0.17 -15.94 8.11
CA PRO A 479 -1.22 -15.51 8.04
C PRO A 479 -1.49 -14.38 7.03
N PHE A 480 -0.46 -13.58 6.70
CA PHE A 480 -0.57 -12.52 5.70
C PHE A 480 -0.38 -13.06 4.28
N ILE A 481 0.57 -14.00 4.10
CA ILE A 481 0.87 -14.62 2.82
C ILE A 481 -0.27 -15.52 2.37
N ASP A 482 -0.76 -16.42 3.22
CA ASP A 482 -1.85 -17.37 2.90
C ASP A 482 -3.11 -16.66 2.36
N ARG A 483 -3.38 -15.42 2.81
CA ARG A 483 -4.52 -14.62 2.31
C ARG A 483 -4.33 -14.09 0.90
N LEU A 484 -3.10 -14.10 0.40
CA LEU A 484 -2.76 -13.58 -0.91
C LEU A 484 -2.72 -14.68 -1.99
N ASP A 485 -2.52 -15.93 -1.60
CA ASP A 485 -2.23 -17.04 -2.52
C ASP A 485 -3.26 -17.13 -3.64
N THR A 486 -4.54 -17.25 -3.32
CA THR A 486 -5.62 -17.37 -4.33
C THR A 486 -5.77 -16.11 -5.20
N SER A 487 -5.54 -14.92 -4.61
CA SER A 487 -5.59 -13.65 -5.35
C SER A 487 -4.40 -13.52 -6.32
N VAL A 488 -3.22 -13.97 -5.90
CA VAL A 488 -2.01 -13.99 -6.73
C VAL A 488 -2.16 -15.01 -7.85
N ASP A 489 -2.67 -16.21 -7.55
CA ASP A 489 -2.93 -17.26 -8.53
C ASP A 489 -3.88 -16.78 -9.64
N ARG A 490 -4.95 -16.06 -9.28
CA ARG A 490 -5.87 -15.46 -10.25
C ARG A 490 -5.18 -14.46 -11.18
N VAL A 491 -4.34 -13.58 -10.64
CA VAL A 491 -3.59 -12.61 -11.45
C VAL A 491 -2.59 -13.34 -12.35
N MET A 492 -1.86 -14.32 -11.82
CA MET A 492 -0.88 -15.09 -12.57
C MET A 492 -1.49 -15.90 -13.70
N ALA A 493 -2.65 -16.52 -13.49
CA ALA A 493 -3.38 -17.27 -14.52
C ALA A 493 -3.77 -16.39 -15.72
N ARG A 494 -3.98 -15.08 -15.50
CA ARG A 494 -4.29 -14.13 -16.59
C ARG A 494 -3.02 -13.65 -17.31
N VAL A 495 -1.95 -13.38 -16.57
CA VAL A 495 -0.72 -12.81 -17.14
C VAL A 495 0.13 -13.88 -17.84
N ASN A 496 0.06 -15.12 -17.36
CA ASN A 496 0.87 -16.22 -17.90
C ASN A 496 -0.03 -17.41 -18.24
N SER A 497 -0.32 -17.60 -19.52
CA SER A 497 -1.18 -18.71 -20.02
C SER A 497 -0.65 -20.12 -19.73
N THR A 498 0.62 -20.25 -19.34
CA THR A 498 1.24 -21.53 -18.94
C THR A 498 1.30 -21.74 -17.42
N TYR A 499 0.74 -20.82 -16.65
CA TYR A 499 0.76 -20.88 -15.20
C TYR A 499 -0.22 -21.97 -14.70
N ALA A 500 0.30 -22.92 -13.91
CA ALA A 500 -0.52 -23.85 -13.16
C ALA A 500 -0.55 -23.41 -11.68
N PRO A 501 -1.72 -23.22 -11.06
CA PRO A 501 -1.84 -22.85 -9.65
C PRO A 501 -1.13 -23.85 -8.73
N LEU A 502 -0.52 -23.36 -7.66
CA LEU A 502 0.20 -24.20 -6.69
C LEU A 502 -0.68 -25.25 -6.01
N ASN A 503 -1.99 -25.00 -5.96
CA ASN A 503 -2.98 -25.89 -5.33
C ASN A 503 -3.72 -26.80 -6.33
N ALA A 504 -3.41 -26.77 -7.63
CA ALA A 504 -4.08 -27.62 -8.62
C ALA A 504 -3.83 -29.13 -8.41
N GLY A 505 -2.77 -29.50 -7.68
CA GLY A 505 -2.48 -30.90 -7.35
C GLY A 505 -3.18 -31.44 -6.10
N ALA A 506 -3.75 -30.57 -5.25
CA ALA A 506 -4.42 -31.00 -4.03
C ALA A 506 -5.92 -31.31 -4.22
N ALA A 507 -6.53 -30.79 -5.29
CA ALA A 507 -7.94 -31.03 -5.60
C ALA A 507 -8.16 -32.38 -6.31
N ASP A 508 -7.16 -32.89 -7.04
CA ASP A 508 -7.26 -34.19 -7.74
C ASP A 508 -6.96 -35.38 -6.85
N GLU A 509 -6.40 -35.20 -5.64
CA GLU A 509 -6.17 -36.30 -4.68
C GLU A 509 -7.39 -36.62 -3.82
N ASP A 510 -8.34 -35.67 -3.67
CA ASP A 510 -9.56 -35.89 -2.87
C ASP A 510 -10.73 -36.56 -3.66
N GLU A 511 -10.64 -36.66 -5.00
CA GLU A 511 -11.63 -37.35 -5.83
C GLU A 511 -11.27 -38.82 -6.20
N ALA A 512 -10.11 -39.31 -5.76
CA ALA A 512 -9.78 -40.72 -5.94
C ALA A 512 -10.47 -41.58 -4.86
N GLU A 513 -11.60 -42.21 -5.21
CA GLU A 513 -12.27 -43.21 -4.38
C GLU A 513 -11.32 -44.35 -3.94
N PRO A 514 -11.46 -44.89 -2.73
CA PRO A 514 -10.62 -45.96 -2.24
C PRO A 514 -11.07 -47.30 -2.83
N GLY A 515 -10.49 -47.68 -3.96
CA GLY A 515 -10.48 -49.04 -4.46
C GLY A 515 -9.46 -49.88 -3.70
N GLY A 516 -9.93 -50.86 -2.90
CA GLY A 516 -9.17 -51.63 -1.95
C GLY A 516 -7.95 -52.38 -2.49
N GLY A 517 -6.98 -52.56 -1.61
CA GLY A 517 -5.83 -53.46 -1.80
C GLY A 517 -4.70 -53.20 -0.84
N ASP A 518 -4.72 -53.94 0.24
CA ASP A 518 -3.68 -54.19 1.23
C ASP A 518 -2.23 -54.06 0.74
N LEU A 519 -1.46 -53.24 1.38
CA LEU A 519 -0.01 -53.44 1.55
C LEU A 519 0.50 -52.68 2.78
N LEU A 520 0.40 -53.35 3.93
CA LEU A 520 1.20 -53.03 5.12
C LEU A 520 2.66 -53.34 4.83
N ALA A 521 3.53 -52.38 4.95
CA ALA A 521 4.80 -52.43 5.68
C ALA A 521 5.77 -51.29 5.32
N GLN A 522 6.29 -50.67 6.38
CA GLN A 522 7.56 -49.94 6.46
C GLN A 522 7.57 -48.50 5.91
N ILE A 523 7.58 -47.48 6.77
CA ILE A 523 8.78 -46.90 7.42
C ILE A 523 8.31 -45.85 8.42
N ASP A 524 8.75 -46.02 9.66
CA ASP A 524 8.73 -45.02 10.71
C ASP A 524 9.68 -43.87 10.37
N GLY A 525 9.31 -42.65 10.76
CA GLY A 525 10.30 -41.63 11.08
C GLY A 525 10.18 -40.32 10.30
N GLU A 526 9.84 -39.34 11.08
CA GLU A 526 10.20 -37.93 11.04
C GLU A 526 9.14 -36.92 10.60
N THR A 527 8.67 -36.34 11.65
CA THR A 527 7.85 -35.11 11.71
C THR A 527 8.66 -33.87 11.32
N THR A 528 7.90 -32.90 10.83
CA THR A 528 8.14 -31.44 10.84
C THR A 528 8.74 -30.79 9.61
N GLY A 529 8.03 -29.79 9.09
CA GLY A 529 8.64 -28.69 8.36
C GLY A 529 8.17 -28.43 6.93
N ASP A 530 6.91 -28.64 6.58
CA ASP A 530 6.51 -28.72 5.16
C ASP A 530 5.96 -27.43 4.50
N GLY A 531 6.04 -26.27 5.16
CA GLY A 531 5.57 -25.00 4.56
C GLY A 531 6.65 -24.21 3.79
N PHE A 532 7.91 -24.40 4.11
CA PHE A 532 9.00 -23.60 3.53
C PHE A 532 9.67 -24.27 2.32
N ASP A 533 9.63 -25.60 2.24
CA ASP A 533 10.31 -26.36 1.17
C ASP A 533 9.55 -26.37 -0.17
N ARG A 534 8.27 -26.05 -0.20
CA ARG A 534 7.47 -25.99 -1.45
C ARG A 534 7.72 -24.74 -2.28
N LEU A 535 8.23 -23.67 -1.69
CA LEU A 535 8.56 -22.43 -2.40
C LEU A 535 9.87 -22.51 -3.24
N VAL A 536 10.65 -23.58 -3.08
CA VAL A 536 12.00 -23.69 -3.69
C VAL A 536 12.05 -24.62 -4.91
N ARG A 537 11.00 -25.42 -5.18
CA ARG A 537 11.03 -26.38 -6.31
C ARG A 537 10.33 -25.86 -7.56
N LEU A 538 11.03 -25.09 -8.36
CA LEU A 538 10.68 -24.88 -9.78
C LEU A 538 11.48 -25.88 -10.67
N PRO A 539 10.87 -26.50 -11.67
CA PRO A 539 11.58 -27.42 -12.55
C PRO A 539 12.56 -26.65 -13.45
N VAL A 540 13.84 -26.89 -13.26
CA VAL A 540 14.90 -26.47 -14.20
C VAL A 540 14.75 -27.35 -15.45
N ARG A 541 14.15 -26.83 -16.51
CA ARG A 541 14.28 -27.43 -17.86
C ARG A 541 15.66 -27.10 -18.41
N GLY A 542 16.52 -28.12 -18.48
CA GLY A 542 17.74 -28.07 -19.26
C GLY A 542 17.40 -27.90 -20.73
N GLY A 543 17.78 -26.78 -21.32
CA GLY A 543 17.83 -26.56 -22.75
C GLY A 543 19.17 -27.00 -23.30
N SER A 544 19.19 -28.08 -24.03
CA SER A 544 20.31 -28.45 -24.91
C SER A 544 20.11 -27.79 -26.28
N ARG A 545 21.10 -27.05 -26.67
CA ARG A 545 21.55 -26.47 -27.94
C ARG A 545 21.27 -25.01 -28.15
#